data_ea7795e6ab4009e3f6df36d244f72aec
#
_entry.id   ea7795e6ab4009e3f6df36d244f72aec
#
_cell.length_a   1.000
_cell.length_b   1.000
_cell.length_c   1.000
_cell.angle_alpha   90.00
_cell.angle_beta   90.00
_cell.angle_gamma   90.00
#
_symmetry.space_group_name_H-M   'P 1'
#
loop_
_entity.id
_entity.type
_entity.pdbx_description
1 polymer ?
#
loop_
_entity_poly.entity_id
_entity_poly.type
_entity_poly.pdbx_seq_one_letter_code
_entity_poly.pdbx_strand_id
1 'polypeptide(L)'
;MRVQVYWNLHKMCWSVVALEGEDKGRVIDYVNYFAITNATLVVQPAGQARVRLEGKKNVHAFVRGEVESLGWTREQHRGWRRIRYNPYRDACFMQDLMPDEWVDGIPVLPVNWAARVDLEPGAIAWAYKAEWR
;
A
#
# COMPACT_ATOMS: atom_id res chain seq x y z
N MET A 1 11.20 -1.92 13.19
CA MET A 1 11.13 -0.49 12.89
C MET A 1 9.81 -0.14 12.22
N ARG A 2 9.14 0.86 12.71
CA ARG A 2 7.88 1.31 12.13
C ARG A 2 8.15 2.24 10.95
N VAL A 3 7.43 2.00 9.86
CA VAL A 3 7.56 2.75 8.61
C VAL A 3 6.21 3.10 8.02
N GLN A 4 6.24 4.06 7.12
CA GLN A 4 5.12 4.44 6.28
C GLN A 4 5.60 4.42 4.84
N VAL A 5 4.90 3.71 3.98
CA VAL A 5 5.33 3.50 2.60
C VAL A 5 4.23 3.96 1.65
N TYR A 6 4.61 4.76 0.67
CA TYR A 6 3.68 5.24 -0.34
C TYR A 6 4.27 5.09 -1.75
N TRP A 7 3.39 4.98 -2.74
CA TRP A 7 3.80 4.92 -4.14
C TRP A 7 4.23 6.31 -4.62
N ASN A 8 5.50 6.45 -5.02
CA ASN A 8 6.07 7.70 -5.49
C ASN A 8 5.75 7.88 -6.98
N LEU A 9 4.93 8.88 -7.30
CA LEU A 9 4.46 9.11 -8.67
C LEU A 9 5.55 9.63 -9.60
N HIS A 10 6.61 10.23 -9.06
CA HIS A 10 7.73 10.74 -9.87
C HIS A 10 8.76 9.66 -10.14
N LYS A 11 9.12 8.89 -9.13
CA LYS A 11 10.17 7.87 -9.23
C LYS A 11 9.62 6.51 -9.66
N MET A 12 8.30 6.34 -9.68
CA MET A 12 7.64 5.09 -10.02
C MET A 12 8.16 3.90 -9.19
N CYS A 13 8.27 4.12 -7.90
CA CYS A 13 8.69 3.13 -6.90
C CYS A 13 8.06 3.47 -5.55
N TRP A 14 8.32 2.64 -4.55
CA TRP A 14 7.84 2.85 -3.21
C TRP A 14 8.83 3.69 -2.40
N SER A 15 8.35 4.75 -1.77
CA SER A 15 9.13 5.56 -0.85
C SER A 15 8.87 5.10 0.57
N VAL A 16 9.94 4.77 1.31
CA VAL A 16 9.87 4.30 2.69
C VAL A 16 10.23 5.44 3.63
N VAL A 17 9.30 5.82 4.50
CA VAL A 17 9.46 6.89 5.47
C VAL A 17 9.59 6.29 6.86
N ALA A 18 10.61 6.69 7.61
CA ALA A 18 10.78 6.26 8.99
C ALA A 18 9.73 6.93 9.88
N LEU A 19 9.11 6.17 10.77
CA LEU A 19 8.15 6.68 11.76
C LEU A 19 8.77 6.76 13.17
N GLU A 20 10.02 6.36 13.31
CA GLU A 20 10.73 6.39 14.59
C GLU A 20 12.23 6.56 14.37
N GLY A 21 12.98 6.82 15.45
CA GLY A 21 14.42 7.00 15.38
C GLY A 21 14.82 8.39 14.90
N GLU A 22 16.13 8.52 14.58
CA GLU A 22 16.73 9.79 14.18
C GLU A 22 16.16 10.32 12.86
N ASP A 23 15.78 9.42 11.97
CA ASP A 23 15.26 9.77 10.64
C ASP A 23 13.73 9.90 10.59
N LYS A 24 13.06 9.96 11.72
CA LYS A 24 11.60 10.08 11.80
C LYS A 24 11.09 11.19 10.88
N GLY A 25 10.14 10.82 10.00
CA GLY A 25 9.54 11.74 9.05
C GLY A 25 10.30 11.90 7.75
N ARG A 26 11.46 11.25 7.61
CA ARG A 26 12.28 11.33 6.39
C ARG A 26 12.13 10.08 5.55
N VAL A 27 12.27 10.25 4.23
CA VAL A 27 12.38 9.10 3.33
C VAL A 27 13.75 8.48 3.52
N ILE A 28 13.78 7.20 3.92
CA ILE A 28 15.02 6.48 4.20
C ILE A 28 15.41 5.51 3.08
N ASP A 29 14.49 5.20 2.18
CA ASP A 29 14.78 4.30 1.07
C ASP A 29 13.75 4.45 -0.06
N TYR A 30 14.15 4.04 -1.26
CA TYR A 30 13.29 3.93 -2.44
C TYR A 30 13.43 2.50 -2.95
N VAL A 31 12.34 1.76 -2.99
CA VAL A 31 12.35 0.32 -3.25
C VAL A 31 11.30 -0.07 -4.29
N ASN A 32 11.57 -1.16 -5.02
CA ASN A 32 10.60 -1.77 -5.91
C ASN A 32 9.76 -2.83 -5.19
N TYR A 33 10.37 -3.53 -4.24
CA TYR A 33 9.73 -4.57 -3.45
C TYR A 33 9.93 -4.29 -1.97
N PHE A 34 8.88 -4.46 -1.19
CA PHE A 34 8.97 -4.23 0.25
C PHE A 34 7.90 -5.04 0.97
N ALA A 35 8.20 -5.51 2.17
CA ALA A 35 7.24 -6.27 2.98
C ALA A 35 7.03 -5.59 4.32
N ILE A 36 5.77 -5.46 4.71
CA ILE A 36 5.35 -4.79 5.94
C ILE A 36 4.44 -5.74 6.70
N THR A 37 4.71 -5.92 7.99
CA THR A 37 3.85 -6.71 8.88
C THR A 37 3.02 -5.79 9.76
N ASN A 38 1.91 -6.31 10.30
CA ASN A 38 0.97 -5.55 11.12
C ASN A 38 0.60 -4.23 10.41
N ALA A 39 0.17 -4.36 9.17
CA ALA A 39 0.02 -3.25 8.24
C ALA A 39 -1.37 -2.62 8.30
N THR A 40 -1.42 -1.30 8.22
CA THR A 40 -2.66 -0.53 8.11
C THR A 40 -2.63 0.25 6.80
N LEU A 41 -3.69 0.13 6.02
CA LEU A 41 -3.89 0.92 4.81
C LEU A 41 -4.57 2.23 5.21
N VAL A 42 -3.87 3.35 5.03
CA VAL A 42 -4.30 4.67 5.52
C VAL A 42 -4.55 5.61 4.36
N VAL A 43 -5.61 6.39 4.45
CA VAL A 43 -5.97 7.41 3.46
C VAL A 43 -5.85 8.80 4.09
N GLN A 44 -5.26 9.73 3.35
CA GLN A 44 -5.22 11.12 3.76
C GLN A 44 -6.45 11.84 3.20
N PRO A 45 -7.37 12.31 4.05
CA PRO A 45 -8.61 12.94 3.59
C PRO A 45 -8.40 14.16 2.69
N ALA A 46 -7.41 14.99 2.99
CA ALA A 46 -7.11 16.18 2.17
C ALA A 46 -6.65 15.79 0.76
N GLY A 47 -5.77 14.79 0.66
CA GLY A 47 -5.30 14.28 -0.63
C GLY A 47 -6.41 13.61 -1.42
N GLN A 48 -7.26 12.84 -0.75
CA GLN A 48 -8.42 12.20 -1.34
C GLN A 48 -9.39 13.24 -1.93
N ALA A 49 -9.64 14.32 -1.19
CA ALA A 49 -10.49 15.42 -1.65
C ALA A 49 -9.94 16.08 -2.91
N ARG A 50 -8.62 16.27 -3.00
CA ARG A 50 -7.98 16.82 -4.20
C ARG A 50 -8.22 15.95 -5.44
N VAL A 51 -8.08 14.65 -5.30
CA VAL A 51 -8.35 13.73 -6.41
C VAL A 51 -9.80 13.88 -6.89
N ARG A 52 -10.74 13.89 -5.96
CA ARG A 52 -12.17 14.00 -6.26
C ARG A 52 -12.54 15.34 -6.88
N LEU A 53 -12.03 16.44 -6.31
CA LEU A 53 -12.43 17.80 -6.71
C LEU A 53 -11.66 18.32 -7.93
N GLU A 54 -10.39 17.97 -8.05
CA GLU A 54 -9.53 18.47 -9.14
C GLU A 54 -9.42 17.52 -10.31
N GLY A 55 -9.79 16.25 -10.14
CA GLY A 55 -9.69 15.24 -11.19
C GLY A 55 -8.26 14.92 -11.59
N LYS A 56 -7.27 15.21 -10.73
CA LYS A 56 -5.86 15.00 -11.00
C LYS A 56 -5.29 13.92 -10.09
N LYS A 57 -4.25 13.22 -10.59
CA LYS A 57 -3.55 12.23 -9.77
C LYS A 57 -2.88 12.90 -8.57
N ASN A 58 -2.96 12.25 -7.43
CA ASN A 58 -2.34 12.72 -6.20
C ASN A 58 -2.03 11.55 -5.28
N VAL A 59 -0.93 11.63 -4.55
CA VAL A 59 -0.63 10.65 -3.51
C VAL A 59 -1.54 10.94 -2.32
N HIS A 60 -2.39 9.98 -1.96
CA HIS A 60 -3.37 10.17 -0.89
C HIS A 60 -3.56 8.94 -0.03
N ALA A 61 -2.76 7.90 -0.25
CA ALA A 61 -2.81 6.68 0.55
C ALA A 61 -1.43 6.09 0.77
N PHE A 62 -1.27 5.41 1.89
CA PHE A 62 -0.02 4.76 2.24
C PHE A 62 -0.26 3.55 3.13
N VAL A 63 0.78 2.72 3.27
CA VAL A 63 0.77 1.55 4.15
C VAL A 63 1.69 1.83 5.33
N ARG A 64 1.20 1.65 6.53
CA ARG A 64 1.95 1.89 7.77
C ARG A 64 2.06 0.59 8.55
N GLY A 65 3.25 0.28 9.06
CA GLY A 65 3.46 -0.92 9.86
C GLY A 65 4.93 -1.14 10.18
N GLU A 66 5.28 -2.41 10.42
CA GLU A 66 6.64 -2.82 10.77
C GLU A 66 7.35 -3.41 9.57
N VAL A 67 8.65 -3.15 9.45
CA VAL A 67 9.48 -3.80 8.44
C VAL A 67 9.49 -5.31 8.70
N GLU A 68 9.24 -6.10 7.65
CA GLU A 68 9.27 -7.55 7.75
C GLU A 68 10.70 -8.05 8.00
N SER A 69 10.88 -8.85 9.04
CA SER A 69 12.18 -9.39 9.42
C SER A 69 12.24 -10.92 9.44
N LEU A 70 11.09 -11.59 9.31
CA LEU A 70 11.03 -13.04 9.49
C LEU A 70 11.27 -13.84 8.21
N GLY A 71 11.24 -13.21 7.05
CA GLY A 71 11.62 -13.82 5.80
C GLY A 71 10.71 -14.93 5.27
N TRP A 72 9.46 -15.06 5.76
CA TRP A 72 8.56 -16.04 5.18
C TRP A 72 8.01 -15.53 3.84
N THR A 73 7.70 -16.46 2.94
CA THR A 73 7.27 -16.15 1.59
C THR A 73 5.75 -16.22 1.46
N ARG A 74 5.23 -15.59 0.40
CA ARG A 74 3.80 -15.55 0.12
C ARG A 74 3.21 -16.95 -0.08
N GLU A 75 3.98 -17.89 -0.65
CA GLU A 75 3.54 -19.24 -0.91
C GLU A 75 3.26 -20.06 0.36
N GLN A 76 3.81 -19.65 1.49
CA GLN A 76 3.60 -20.33 2.78
C GLN A 76 2.21 -20.12 3.36
N HIS A 77 1.45 -19.17 2.83
CA HIS A 77 0.12 -18.82 3.33
C HIS A 77 -0.87 -18.71 2.19
N ARG A 78 -2.14 -18.98 2.51
CA ARG A 78 -3.26 -18.81 1.58
C ARG A 78 -4.05 -17.56 1.95
N GLY A 79 -4.91 -17.11 1.04
CA GLY A 79 -5.79 -15.98 1.33
C GLY A 79 -5.22 -14.62 0.99
N TRP A 80 -4.15 -14.58 0.21
CA TRP A 80 -3.62 -13.32 -0.28
C TRP A 80 -4.58 -12.68 -1.27
N ARG A 81 -4.73 -11.36 -1.16
CA ARG A 81 -5.52 -10.56 -2.09
C ARG A 81 -4.65 -9.53 -2.74
N ARG A 82 -4.72 -9.46 -4.07
CA ARG A 82 -4.03 -8.41 -4.81
C ARG A 82 -4.86 -7.15 -4.78
N ILE A 83 -4.22 -6.05 -4.38
CA ILE A 83 -4.83 -4.73 -4.37
C ILE A 83 -3.93 -3.79 -5.16
N ARG A 84 -4.53 -2.77 -5.74
CA ARG A 84 -3.80 -1.78 -6.53
C ARG A 84 -4.15 -0.39 -6.03
N TYR A 85 -3.13 0.44 -5.87
CA TYR A 85 -3.30 1.84 -5.58
C TYR A 85 -3.52 2.61 -6.89
N ASN A 86 -4.56 3.41 -6.94
CA ASN A 86 -4.87 4.23 -8.10
C ASN A 86 -4.88 5.72 -7.70
N PRO A 87 -3.88 6.51 -8.16
CA PRO A 87 -3.78 7.92 -7.78
C PRO A 87 -4.87 8.80 -8.37
N TYR A 88 -5.62 8.31 -9.34
CA TYR A 88 -6.74 9.04 -9.96
C TYR A 88 -8.08 8.78 -9.29
N ARG A 89 -8.14 7.83 -8.35
CA ARG A 89 -9.38 7.44 -7.68
C ARG A 89 -9.33 7.87 -6.22
N ASP A 90 -10.41 8.47 -5.73
CA ASP A 90 -10.51 8.84 -4.33
C ASP A 90 -10.65 7.63 -3.40
N ALA A 91 -11.08 6.50 -3.91
CA ALA A 91 -11.19 5.23 -3.19
C ALA A 91 -9.83 4.52 -2.98
N CYS A 92 -8.74 5.09 -3.39
CA CYS A 92 -7.35 4.68 -3.11
C CYS A 92 -6.96 3.26 -3.50
N PHE A 93 -6.96 2.34 -2.51
CA PHE A 93 -6.60 0.95 -2.78
C PHE A 93 -7.83 0.17 -3.21
N MET A 94 -7.73 -0.45 -4.38
CA MET A 94 -8.80 -1.23 -4.98
C MET A 94 -8.37 -2.69 -5.05
N GLN A 95 -9.25 -3.62 -4.65
CA GLN A 95 -8.97 -5.03 -4.82
C GLN A 95 -9.05 -5.39 -6.31
N ASP A 96 -7.99 -6.01 -6.83
CA ASP A 96 -7.97 -6.53 -8.19
C ASP A 96 -8.72 -7.86 -8.24
N LEU A 97 -9.84 -7.89 -8.95
CA LEU A 97 -10.65 -9.08 -9.11
C LEU A 97 -10.19 -9.95 -10.29
N MET A 98 -9.65 -9.30 -11.32
CA MET A 98 -9.21 -9.94 -12.56
C MET A 98 -7.76 -9.51 -12.84
N PRO A 99 -6.77 -10.43 -12.64
CA PRO A 99 -5.35 -10.06 -12.76
C PRO A 99 -4.92 -9.53 -14.12
N ASP A 100 -5.54 -10.01 -15.20
CA ASP A 100 -5.13 -9.71 -16.56
C ASP A 100 -5.97 -8.62 -17.24
N GLU A 101 -6.98 -8.09 -16.55
CA GLU A 101 -7.84 -7.05 -17.08
C GLU A 101 -7.88 -5.85 -16.16
N TRP A 102 -7.93 -4.66 -16.75
CA TRP A 102 -8.17 -3.45 -15.99
C TRP A 102 -9.64 -3.40 -15.59
N VAL A 103 -9.90 -3.68 -14.35
CA VAL A 103 -11.25 -3.63 -13.78
C VAL A 103 -11.23 -2.67 -12.59
N ASP A 104 -12.24 -1.84 -12.47
CA ASP A 104 -12.47 -1.09 -11.25
C ASP A 104 -12.82 -2.09 -10.14
N GLY A 105 -11.83 -2.40 -9.33
CA GLY A 105 -11.97 -3.38 -8.27
C GLY A 105 -12.85 -2.91 -7.12
N ILE A 106 -13.01 -3.77 -6.12
CA ILE A 106 -13.76 -3.43 -4.91
C ILE A 106 -12.88 -2.53 -4.05
N PRO A 107 -13.36 -1.33 -3.64
CA PRO A 107 -12.58 -0.47 -2.75
C PRO A 107 -12.24 -1.16 -1.44
N VAL A 108 -10.99 -1.02 -1.02
CA VAL A 108 -10.53 -1.48 0.29
C VAL A 108 -10.82 -0.37 1.30
N LEU A 109 -11.31 -0.74 2.49
CA LEU A 109 -11.61 0.24 3.53
C LEU A 109 -10.36 1.05 3.89
N PRO A 110 -10.50 2.38 4.13
CA PRO A 110 -9.36 3.27 4.32
C PRO A 110 -8.41 2.90 5.45
N VAL A 111 -8.89 2.26 6.48
CA VAL A 111 -8.10 1.87 7.65
C VAL A 111 -8.04 0.35 7.82
N ASN A 112 -8.12 -0.37 6.71
CA ASN A 112 -8.13 -1.82 6.73
C ASN A 112 -6.75 -2.35 7.19
N TRP A 113 -6.79 -3.30 8.13
CA TRP A 113 -5.59 -3.91 8.66
C TRP A 113 -5.29 -5.23 7.94
N ALA A 114 -4.02 -5.53 7.74
CA ALA A 114 -3.56 -6.81 7.23
C ALA A 114 -2.38 -7.31 8.04
N ALA A 115 -2.26 -8.62 8.20
CA ALA A 115 -1.15 -9.21 8.92
C ALA A 115 0.18 -8.95 8.19
N ARG A 116 0.15 -8.94 6.87
CA ARG A 116 1.30 -8.62 6.03
C ARG A 116 0.84 -8.00 4.72
N VAL A 117 1.64 -7.07 4.22
CA VAL A 117 1.48 -6.49 2.87
C VAL A 117 2.81 -6.59 2.15
N ASP A 118 2.81 -7.21 0.98
CA ASP A 118 3.97 -7.24 0.08
C ASP A 118 3.74 -6.24 -1.05
N LEU A 119 4.64 -5.28 -1.18
CA LEU A 119 4.58 -4.24 -2.20
C LEU A 119 5.42 -4.63 -3.40
N GLU A 120 4.90 -4.37 -4.60
CA GLU A 120 5.52 -4.70 -5.88
C GLU A 120 5.49 -3.50 -6.82
N PRO A 121 6.29 -3.51 -7.91
CA PRO A 121 6.26 -2.44 -8.90
C PRO A 121 4.88 -2.27 -9.54
N GLY A 122 4.58 -1.04 -9.98
CA GLY A 122 3.29 -0.73 -10.61
C GLY A 122 2.18 -0.44 -9.61
N ALA A 123 2.54 -0.02 -8.39
CA ALA A 123 1.59 0.32 -7.32
C ALA A 123 0.73 -0.89 -6.87
N ILE A 124 1.27 -2.08 -6.97
CA ILE A 124 0.60 -3.33 -6.62
C ILE A 124 0.99 -3.73 -5.21
N ALA A 125 0.01 -4.18 -4.43
CA ALA A 125 0.23 -4.71 -3.10
C ALA A 125 -0.50 -6.05 -2.96
N TRP A 126 0.11 -6.97 -2.22
CA TRP A 126 -0.52 -8.23 -1.83
C TRP A 126 -0.77 -8.18 -0.34
N ALA A 127 -2.04 -8.20 0.05
CA ALA A 127 -2.44 -8.14 1.44
C ALA A 127 -2.88 -9.51 1.94
N TYR A 128 -2.47 -9.84 3.15
CA TYR A 128 -2.78 -11.12 3.79
C TYR A 128 -3.45 -10.91 5.15
N LYS A 129 -4.54 -11.63 5.36
CA LYS A 129 -5.19 -11.84 6.66
C LYS A 129 -5.46 -13.32 6.84
N ALA A 130 -5.30 -13.82 8.06
CA ALA A 130 -5.52 -15.23 8.35
C ALA A 130 -6.96 -15.69 8.04
N GLU A 131 -7.95 -14.83 8.20
CA GLU A 131 -9.36 -15.12 7.91
C GLU A 131 -9.73 -15.11 6.43
N TRP A 132 -8.83 -14.66 5.57
CA TRP A 132 -9.05 -14.69 4.12
C TRP A 132 -8.73 -16.07 3.56
N ARG A 133 -9.60 -16.55 2.66
CA ARG A 133 -9.42 -17.85 2.03
C ARG A 133 -9.80 -17.83 0.55
#